data_a0284332efea19dbae302deeb45c9012
#
_entry.id   a0284332efea19dbae302deeb45c9012
#
_cell.length_a   1.000
_cell.length_b   1.000
_cell.length_c   1.000
_cell.angle_alpha   90.00
_cell.angle_beta   90.00
_cell.angle_gamma   90.00
#
_symmetry.space_group_name_H-M   'P 1'
#
loop_
_entity.id
_entity.type
_entity.pdbx_description
1 polymer ?
#
loop_
_entity_poly.entity_id
_entity_poly.type
_entity_poly.pdbx_seq_one_letter_code
_entity_poly.pdbx_strand_id
1 'polypeptide(L)'
;MLMERSSYKNLLPGLTYYVGLKIYLCPVETMDLFKGRCWADWIMGLGITHLGSGSRGNATLISTENCNVLVDCGFSLKQTENRLAIADVDPNSIDAVVVTHHHKDHSGSALRASKKWGASLHCNLGTAIRRGWRPIEECTTFGNLERLDFPGGMSMLTIPVPHDDSDNVGIIASDGRGSRAGIVTDLGEATRDLVKQLSGCNHISIEANYDHSRLLRGPYPDSLKRRISGRGGHLSNFQTGQILQEVSNKNLQSVVLCHLSESNNAPHIAESEVLLAMGDEFEGSVSISKQKGPEFTHWAGVEEPSKLAIV
;
A
#
# COMPACT_ATOMS: atom_id res chain seq x y z
N MET A 1 -3.31 -35.22 2.26
CA MET A 1 -2.27 -36.21 2.64
C MET A 1 -0.98 -35.43 2.76
N LEU A 2 -0.52 -35.20 3.99
CA LEU A 2 0.71 -34.47 4.31
C LEU A 2 1.90 -35.32 3.89
N MET A 3 2.65 -34.90 2.89
CA MET A 3 3.94 -35.52 2.55
C MET A 3 5.07 -34.83 3.30
N GLU A 4 5.97 -35.64 3.87
CA GLU A 4 7.10 -35.21 4.69
C GLU A 4 8.11 -34.35 3.92
N ARG A 5 8.73 -33.38 4.62
CA ARG A 5 9.67 -32.37 4.12
C ARG A 5 10.95 -32.90 3.43
N SER A 6 11.20 -34.19 3.42
CA SER A 6 12.49 -34.75 2.95
C SER A 6 12.57 -35.15 1.47
N SER A 7 11.46 -35.18 0.74
CA SER A 7 11.40 -35.76 -0.62
C SER A 7 11.59 -34.77 -1.77
N TYR A 8 11.72 -33.45 -1.50
CA TYR A 8 11.67 -32.43 -2.56
C TYR A 8 13.03 -31.77 -2.89
N LYS A 9 14.14 -32.25 -2.37
CA LYS A 9 15.47 -31.62 -2.60
C LYS A 9 16.03 -31.76 -4.02
N ASN A 10 15.42 -32.51 -4.92
CA ASN A 10 15.94 -32.79 -6.27
C ASN A 10 15.05 -32.33 -7.44
N LEU A 11 14.05 -31.49 -7.21
CA LEU A 11 13.23 -30.92 -8.27
C LEU A 11 13.62 -29.46 -8.49
N LEU A 12 14.21 -29.21 -9.66
CA LEU A 12 14.59 -27.97 -10.34
C LEU A 12 14.63 -26.68 -9.49
N PRO A 13 15.78 -25.98 -9.42
CA PRO A 13 15.87 -24.69 -8.73
C PRO A 13 15.10 -23.64 -9.54
N GLY A 14 14.10 -23.02 -8.95
CA GLY A 14 13.65 -21.75 -9.43
C GLY A 14 12.18 -21.39 -9.48
N LEU A 15 11.22 -22.16 -8.94
CA LEU A 15 9.81 -21.74 -9.05
C LEU A 15 8.98 -22.15 -7.83
N THR A 16 9.15 -21.42 -6.74
CA THR A 16 8.27 -21.53 -5.57
C THR A 16 7.53 -20.20 -5.41
N TYR A 17 6.22 -20.19 -5.59
CA TYR A 17 5.38 -19.02 -5.37
C TYR A 17 4.55 -19.21 -4.10
N TYR A 18 4.48 -18.18 -3.28
CA TYR A 18 3.62 -18.12 -2.10
C TYR A 18 2.39 -17.27 -2.41
N VAL A 19 1.23 -17.89 -2.48
CA VAL A 19 -0.05 -17.18 -2.49
C VAL A 19 -0.83 -17.66 -1.27
N GLY A 20 -0.89 -16.86 -0.22
CA GLY A 20 -1.50 -17.24 1.06
C GLY A 20 -1.10 -18.68 1.45
N LEU A 21 -0.87 -19.11 2.58
CA LEU A 21 -0.45 -20.43 3.15
C LEU A 21 -0.50 -21.71 2.26
N LYS A 22 -0.63 -21.61 0.93
CA LYS A 22 -0.63 -22.73 -0.02
C LYS A 22 0.55 -22.62 -0.96
N ILE A 23 1.37 -23.68 -0.98
CA ILE A 23 2.45 -23.86 -1.95
C ILE A 23 1.83 -24.52 -3.18
N TYR A 24 1.92 -23.86 -4.35
CA TYR A 24 1.55 -24.44 -5.61
C TYR A 24 2.82 -24.84 -6.37
N LEU A 25 2.95 -26.12 -6.69
CA LEU A 25 3.96 -26.62 -7.60
C LEU A 25 3.35 -26.67 -9.00
N CYS A 26 3.93 -25.98 -9.97
CA CYS A 26 3.51 -26.08 -11.37
C CYS A 26 4.15 -27.36 -11.98
N PRO A 27 3.35 -28.39 -12.35
CA PRO A 27 3.88 -29.54 -13.07
C PRO A 27 4.24 -29.11 -14.50
N VAL A 28 5.41 -29.54 -14.98
CA VAL A 28 5.91 -29.27 -16.34
C VAL A 28 4.93 -29.75 -17.43
N GLU A 29 4.09 -30.73 -17.10
CA GLU A 29 3.09 -31.32 -18.02
C GLU A 29 1.88 -30.40 -18.34
N THR A 30 1.69 -29.29 -17.60
CA THR A 30 0.58 -28.35 -17.86
C THR A 30 0.97 -27.22 -18.83
N MET A 31 2.21 -27.16 -19.30
CA MET A 31 2.66 -26.13 -20.25
C MET A 31 2.08 -26.30 -21.66
N ASP A 32 1.75 -27.51 -22.11
CA ASP A 32 1.31 -27.77 -23.48
C ASP A 32 -0.17 -27.45 -23.75
N LEU A 33 -1.00 -27.40 -22.72
CA LEU A 33 -2.45 -27.20 -22.88
C LEU A 33 -2.88 -25.75 -23.12
N PHE A 34 -2.02 -24.77 -22.82
CA PHE A 34 -2.35 -23.33 -22.91
C PHE A 34 -1.34 -22.50 -23.71
N LYS A 35 -0.93 -22.96 -24.88
CA LYS A 35 -0.09 -22.18 -25.81
C LYS A 35 1.27 -21.73 -25.22
N GLY A 36 1.91 -22.58 -24.42
CA GLY A 36 3.26 -22.34 -23.94
C GLY A 36 3.40 -21.26 -22.86
N ARG A 37 2.32 -20.88 -22.15
CA ARG A 37 2.37 -19.94 -21.05
C ARG A 37 2.32 -20.68 -19.71
N CYS A 38 3.24 -20.34 -18.81
CA CYS A 38 3.23 -20.81 -17.42
C CYS A 38 2.13 -20.11 -16.64
N TRP A 39 1.60 -20.72 -15.58
CA TRP A 39 0.67 -20.06 -14.64
C TRP A 39 1.22 -18.75 -14.06
N ALA A 40 2.56 -18.59 -14.02
CA ALA A 40 3.24 -17.35 -13.65
C ALA A 40 2.90 -16.18 -14.61
N ASP A 41 2.60 -16.46 -15.87
CA ASP A 41 2.23 -15.46 -16.88
C ASP A 41 0.80 -14.89 -16.65
N TRP A 42 0.05 -15.42 -15.68
CA TRP A 42 -1.32 -15.04 -15.37
C TRP A 42 -1.48 -14.24 -14.07
N ILE A 43 -0.38 -13.97 -13.34
CA ILE A 43 -0.44 -13.03 -12.21
C ILE A 43 -0.49 -11.61 -12.79
N MET A 44 -1.64 -11.27 -13.39
CA MET A 44 -1.93 -9.91 -13.82
C MET A 44 -2.58 -9.19 -12.66
N GLY A 45 -1.93 -8.18 -12.13
CA GLY A 45 -2.45 -7.40 -11.02
C GLY A 45 -1.38 -6.53 -10.37
N LEU A 46 -1.81 -5.77 -9.38
CA LEU A 46 -0.93 -4.99 -8.52
C LEU A 46 -0.63 -5.74 -7.23
N GLY A 47 0.65 -5.97 -6.95
CA GLY A 47 1.12 -6.39 -5.63
C GLY A 47 1.30 -5.18 -4.72
N ILE A 48 0.70 -5.20 -3.52
CA ILE A 48 0.82 -4.16 -2.52
C ILE A 48 1.45 -4.76 -1.27
N THR A 49 2.68 -4.34 -0.96
CA THR A 49 3.43 -4.80 0.21
C THR A 49 3.75 -3.64 1.13
N HIS A 50 3.11 -3.60 2.30
CA HIS A 50 3.45 -2.62 3.32
C HIS A 50 4.74 -3.04 4.01
N LEU A 51 5.83 -2.33 3.77
CA LEU A 51 7.09 -2.52 4.47
C LEU A 51 7.00 -2.08 5.94
N GLY A 52 5.98 -1.32 6.26
CA GLY A 52 5.57 -0.90 7.58
C GLY A 52 4.82 0.43 7.53
N SER A 53 3.95 0.65 8.52
CA SER A 53 3.11 1.86 8.59
C SER A 53 2.91 2.33 10.02
N GLY A 54 3.02 3.64 10.24
CA GLY A 54 2.83 4.34 11.51
C GLY A 54 3.80 5.51 11.69
N SER A 55 3.67 6.24 12.79
CA SER A 55 4.38 7.50 13.07
C SER A 55 5.92 7.40 13.13
N ARG A 56 6.51 6.19 13.04
CA ARG A 56 7.95 5.98 13.02
C ARG A 56 8.50 5.67 11.64
N GLY A 57 7.65 5.63 10.65
CA GLY A 57 7.99 5.42 9.25
C GLY A 57 6.91 4.68 8.50
N ASN A 58 6.70 5.12 7.27
CA ASN A 58 5.79 4.53 6.30
C ASN A 58 6.57 4.20 5.03
N ALA A 59 6.28 3.05 4.46
CA ALA A 59 6.78 2.65 3.16
C ALA A 59 5.91 1.53 2.60
N THR A 60 5.39 1.71 1.39
CA THR A 60 4.54 0.74 0.71
C THR A 60 5.10 0.46 -0.67
N LEU A 61 5.43 -0.78 -0.96
CA LEU A 61 5.87 -1.21 -2.27
C LEU A 61 4.65 -1.58 -3.12
N ILE A 62 4.58 -1.01 -4.31
CA ILE A 62 3.62 -1.36 -5.36
C ILE A 62 4.39 -2.04 -6.47
N SER A 63 4.00 -3.26 -6.81
CA SER A 63 4.69 -4.09 -7.78
C SER A 63 3.77 -4.56 -8.90
N THR A 64 4.31 -4.63 -10.09
CA THR A 64 3.80 -5.42 -11.22
C THR A 64 4.90 -6.39 -11.67
N GLU A 65 4.64 -7.19 -12.68
CA GLU A 65 5.67 -8.05 -13.29
C GLU A 65 6.94 -7.27 -13.70
N ASN A 66 6.80 -6.02 -14.16
CA ASN A 66 7.86 -5.27 -14.81
C ASN A 66 8.17 -3.91 -14.16
N CYS A 67 7.61 -3.62 -12.98
CA CYS A 67 7.84 -2.34 -12.32
C CYS A 67 7.63 -2.44 -10.80
N ASN A 68 8.54 -1.82 -10.06
CA ASN A 68 8.48 -1.66 -8.62
C ASN A 68 8.53 -0.18 -8.24
N VAL A 69 7.48 0.33 -7.60
CA VAL A 69 7.45 1.70 -7.11
C VAL A 69 7.27 1.71 -5.60
N LEU A 70 8.15 2.39 -4.90
CA LEU A 70 8.04 2.59 -3.45
C LEU A 70 7.27 3.89 -3.17
N VAL A 71 6.09 3.77 -2.56
CA VAL A 71 5.33 4.91 -2.04
C VAL A 71 5.79 5.17 -0.61
N ASP A 72 6.38 6.34 -0.40
CA ASP A 72 7.07 6.79 0.80
C ASP A 72 8.33 5.97 1.18
N CYS A 73 9.26 6.61 1.86
CA CYS A 73 10.49 6.02 2.39
C CYS A 73 10.87 6.69 3.72
N GLY A 74 10.01 6.51 4.72
CA GLY A 74 10.10 7.18 6.01
C GLY A 74 11.08 6.52 6.98
N PHE A 75 11.36 5.23 6.82
CA PHE A 75 12.36 4.52 7.63
C PHE A 75 13.79 4.97 7.29
N SER A 76 14.76 4.66 8.16
CA SER A 76 16.15 4.79 7.75
C SER A 76 16.46 3.89 6.55
N LEU A 77 17.40 4.30 5.71
CA LEU A 77 17.76 3.55 4.50
C LEU A 77 18.05 2.07 4.79
N LYS A 78 18.85 1.80 5.84
CA LYS A 78 19.15 0.43 6.28
C LYS A 78 17.89 -0.35 6.70
N GLN A 79 16.95 0.30 7.40
CA GLN A 79 15.69 -0.35 7.77
C GLN A 79 14.82 -0.64 6.55
N THR A 80 14.76 0.27 5.57
CA THR A 80 14.02 0.06 4.33
C THR A 80 14.61 -1.11 3.54
N GLU A 81 15.95 -1.15 3.37
CA GLU A 81 16.63 -2.26 2.69
C GLU A 81 16.41 -3.60 3.39
N ASN A 82 16.49 -3.65 4.72
CA ASN A 82 16.19 -4.88 5.47
C ASN A 82 14.74 -5.35 5.27
N ARG A 83 13.78 -4.43 5.17
CA ARG A 83 12.37 -4.74 4.95
C ARG A 83 12.09 -5.19 3.51
N LEU A 84 12.76 -4.58 2.53
CA LEU A 84 12.74 -5.06 1.15
C LEU A 84 13.31 -6.49 1.04
N ALA A 85 14.42 -6.77 1.73
CA ALA A 85 15.00 -8.12 1.76
C ALA A 85 14.07 -9.16 2.41
N ILE A 86 13.31 -8.79 3.45
CA ILE A 86 12.28 -9.67 4.05
C ILE A 86 11.15 -9.93 3.05
N ALA A 87 10.81 -8.94 2.21
CA ALA A 87 9.83 -9.06 1.13
C ALA A 87 10.38 -9.73 -0.13
N ASP A 88 11.62 -10.23 -0.10
CA ASP A 88 12.34 -10.85 -1.24
C ASP A 88 12.49 -9.91 -2.46
N VAL A 89 12.73 -8.62 -2.19
CA VAL A 89 12.88 -7.57 -3.21
C VAL A 89 14.29 -6.96 -3.13
N ASP A 90 15.00 -6.97 -4.27
CA ASP A 90 16.27 -6.26 -4.40
C ASP A 90 16.01 -4.75 -4.42
N PRO A 91 16.62 -3.94 -3.53
CA PRO A 91 16.51 -2.50 -3.59
C PRO A 91 16.85 -1.88 -4.95
N ASN A 92 17.77 -2.49 -5.72
CA ASN A 92 18.15 -2.01 -7.04
C ASN A 92 17.09 -2.30 -8.13
N SER A 93 16.05 -3.08 -7.82
CA SER A 93 14.92 -3.29 -8.71
C SER A 93 13.80 -2.24 -8.52
N ILE A 94 13.99 -1.26 -7.64
CA ILE A 94 13.04 -0.17 -7.44
C ILE A 94 13.22 0.85 -8.58
N ASP A 95 12.20 1.06 -9.38
CA ASP A 95 12.20 2.00 -10.52
C ASP A 95 11.97 3.44 -10.06
N ALA A 96 11.11 3.62 -9.06
CA ALA A 96 10.77 4.94 -8.54
C ALA A 96 10.46 4.96 -7.05
N VAL A 97 10.69 6.11 -6.43
CA VAL A 97 10.19 6.46 -5.09
C VAL A 97 9.22 7.63 -5.25
N VAL A 98 7.97 7.46 -4.86
CA VAL A 98 6.93 8.49 -4.87
C VAL A 98 6.64 8.91 -3.45
N VAL A 99 6.84 10.19 -3.13
CA VAL A 99 6.64 10.73 -1.78
C VAL A 99 5.33 11.48 -1.70
N THR A 100 4.44 11.05 -0.78
CA THR A 100 3.12 11.64 -0.59
C THR A 100 3.20 13.04 0.00
N HIS A 101 4.08 13.26 0.98
CA HIS A 101 4.28 14.56 1.60
C HIS A 101 5.63 14.66 2.35
N HIS A 102 5.94 15.84 2.87
CA HIS A 102 7.26 16.19 3.40
C HIS A 102 7.60 15.61 4.77
N HIS A 103 6.66 15.09 5.56
CA HIS A 103 6.93 14.61 6.91
C HIS A 103 8.03 13.55 6.93
N LYS A 104 8.82 13.54 8.01
CA LYS A 104 10.03 12.72 8.09
C LYS A 104 9.73 11.22 8.04
N ASP A 105 8.62 10.80 8.59
CA ASP A 105 8.15 9.41 8.59
C ASP A 105 7.58 8.96 7.24
N HIS A 106 7.53 9.84 6.23
CA HIS A 106 7.22 9.54 4.83
C HIS A 106 8.42 9.78 3.91
N SER A 107 9.14 10.86 4.09
CA SER A 107 10.18 11.31 3.17
C SER A 107 11.62 11.12 3.68
N GLY A 108 11.80 10.61 4.91
CA GLY A 108 13.06 10.66 5.67
C GLY A 108 14.30 10.12 4.97
N SER A 109 14.16 9.09 4.15
CA SER A 109 15.25 8.49 3.38
C SER A 109 15.06 8.53 1.88
N ALA A 110 13.95 9.09 1.36
CA ALA A 110 13.56 9.01 -0.04
C ALA A 110 14.67 9.45 -1.01
N LEU A 111 15.26 10.62 -0.83
CA LEU A 111 16.33 11.09 -1.70
C LEU A 111 17.60 10.21 -1.62
N ARG A 112 17.95 9.71 -0.43
CA ARG A 112 19.11 8.82 -0.28
C ARG A 112 18.88 7.47 -0.90
N ALA A 113 17.66 6.95 -0.77
CA ALA A 113 17.23 5.71 -1.39
C ALA A 113 17.28 5.83 -2.91
N SER A 114 16.63 6.85 -3.47
CA SER A 114 16.65 7.15 -4.90
C SER A 114 18.07 7.20 -5.47
N LYS A 115 18.95 7.99 -4.86
CA LYS A 115 20.37 8.10 -5.31
C LYS A 115 21.15 6.78 -5.20
N LYS A 116 20.92 5.99 -4.15
CA LYS A 116 21.64 4.73 -3.94
C LYS A 116 21.19 3.63 -4.90
N TRP A 117 19.89 3.55 -5.15
CA TRP A 117 19.29 2.47 -5.95
C TRP A 117 19.18 2.82 -7.44
N GLY A 118 19.43 4.08 -7.81
CA GLY A 118 19.24 4.55 -9.18
C GLY A 118 17.76 4.77 -9.55
N ALA A 119 16.87 4.78 -8.56
CA ALA A 119 15.44 4.98 -8.74
C ALA A 119 15.11 6.47 -8.97
N SER A 120 14.11 6.78 -9.80
CA SER A 120 13.60 8.14 -9.92
C SER A 120 12.88 8.59 -8.63
N LEU A 121 13.01 9.87 -8.25
CA LEU A 121 12.30 10.44 -7.10
C LEU A 121 11.19 11.37 -7.57
N HIS A 122 9.97 11.14 -7.10
CA HIS A 122 8.81 11.95 -7.42
C HIS A 122 8.17 12.49 -6.14
N CYS A 123 7.82 13.78 -6.13
CA CYS A 123 7.10 14.42 -5.03
C CYS A 123 6.36 15.66 -5.52
N ASN A 124 5.45 16.22 -4.72
CA ASN A 124 4.91 17.54 -5.04
C ASN A 124 5.94 18.66 -4.77
N LEU A 125 5.73 19.84 -5.37
CA LEU A 125 6.67 20.96 -5.24
C LEU A 125 6.83 21.42 -3.79
N GLY A 126 5.76 21.44 -2.99
CA GLY A 126 5.80 21.81 -1.58
C GLY A 126 6.68 20.87 -0.75
N THR A 127 6.63 19.57 -1.03
CA THR A 127 7.52 18.58 -0.41
C THR A 127 8.99 18.84 -0.80
N ALA A 128 9.28 19.04 -2.08
CA ALA A 128 10.64 19.33 -2.53
C ALA A 128 11.23 20.56 -1.80
N ILE A 129 10.46 21.66 -1.73
CA ILE A 129 10.86 22.89 -1.05
C ILE A 129 11.11 22.65 0.45
N ARG A 130 10.15 22.02 1.16
CA ARG A 130 10.26 21.76 2.62
C ARG A 130 11.37 20.79 2.97
N ARG A 131 11.71 19.86 2.06
CA ARG A 131 12.83 18.92 2.21
C ARG A 131 14.18 19.48 1.74
N GLY A 132 14.19 20.64 1.09
CA GLY A 132 15.39 21.24 0.50
C GLY A 132 15.92 20.42 -0.69
N TRP A 133 15.06 19.70 -1.40
CA TRP A 133 15.41 18.97 -2.61
C TRP A 133 15.36 19.90 -3.81
N ARG A 134 16.24 19.67 -4.79
CA ARG A 134 16.32 20.48 -5.99
C ARG A 134 15.44 19.86 -7.10
N PRO A 135 14.30 20.51 -7.47
CA PRO A 135 13.50 20.05 -8.60
C PRO A 135 14.34 19.94 -9.88
N ILE A 136 14.03 18.96 -10.72
CA ILE A 136 14.73 18.60 -11.96
C ILE A 136 16.06 17.88 -11.70
N GLU A 137 16.89 18.35 -10.77
CA GLU A 137 18.20 17.74 -10.49
C GLU A 137 18.12 16.51 -9.57
N GLU A 138 17.25 16.56 -8.57
CA GLU A 138 17.14 15.52 -7.53
C GLU A 138 15.78 14.84 -7.50
N CYS A 139 14.73 15.49 -7.99
CA CYS A 139 13.39 14.94 -8.03
C CYS A 139 12.56 15.51 -9.18
N THR A 140 11.65 14.71 -9.71
CA THR A 140 10.57 15.16 -10.60
C THR A 140 9.40 15.62 -9.74
N THR A 141 8.88 16.82 -10.02
CA THR A 141 7.71 17.30 -9.27
C THR A 141 6.42 17.04 -10.03
N PHE A 142 5.37 16.70 -9.27
CA PHE A 142 4.02 16.51 -9.79
C PHE A 142 3.02 17.49 -9.13
N GLY A 143 1.90 17.70 -9.80
CA GLY A 143 0.76 18.49 -9.34
C GLY A 143 -0.35 17.63 -8.74
N ASN A 144 -1.48 18.29 -8.43
CA ASN A 144 -2.69 17.62 -7.98
C ASN A 144 -3.44 17.00 -9.16
N LEU A 145 -4.05 15.84 -8.97
CA LEU A 145 -4.78 15.08 -10.00
C LEU A 145 -3.92 14.76 -11.24
N GLU A 146 -2.62 14.65 -11.03
CA GLU A 146 -1.67 14.32 -12.08
C GLU A 146 -1.44 12.81 -12.15
N ARG A 147 -1.36 12.29 -13.37
CA ARG A 147 -1.02 10.91 -13.65
C ARG A 147 0.49 10.79 -13.87
N LEU A 148 1.12 9.93 -13.11
CA LEU A 148 2.50 9.52 -13.27
C LEU A 148 2.52 8.17 -13.96
N ASP A 149 3.25 8.04 -15.07
CA ASP A 149 3.39 6.79 -15.80
C ASP A 149 4.77 6.16 -15.53
N PHE A 150 4.78 4.86 -15.29
CA PHE A 150 5.96 4.06 -14.97
C PHE A 150 6.14 2.89 -15.95
N PRO A 151 7.30 2.20 -15.95
CA PRO A 151 7.53 1.04 -16.80
C PRO A 151 6.43 -0.02 -16.66
N GLY A 152 6.29 -0.86 -17.67
CA GLY A 152 5.34 -1.98 -17.66
C GLY A 152 3.85 -1.60 -17.69
N GLY A 153 3.51 -0.31 -17.93
CA GLY A 153 2.14 0.17 -17.96
C GLY A 153 1.56 0.52 -16.59
N MET A 154 2.36 0.44 -15.52
CA MET A 154 1.95 0.96 -14.20
C MET A 154 1.76 2.46 -14.26
N SER A 155 0.72 2.96 -13.61
CA SER A 155 0.51 4.40 -13.43
C SER A 155 -0.02 4.72 -12.04
N MET A 156 0.22 5.95 -11.59
CA MET A 156 -0.27 6.45 -10.30
C MET A 156 -0.94 7.81 -10.51
N LEU A 157 -2.16 7.97 -10.01
CA LEU A 157 -2.88 9.24 -9.96
C LEU A 157 -2.74 9.83 -8.57
N THR A 158 -2.30 11.08 -8.48
CA THR A 158 -2.15 11.83 -7.23
C THR A 158 -3.45 12.51 -6.87
N ILE A 159 -4.00 12.25 -5.68
CA ILE A 159 -5.25 12.84 -5.20
C ILE A 159 -4.96 13.73 -4.00
N PRO A 160 -5.20 15.04 -4.05
CA PRO A 160 -4.94 15.91 -2.90
C PRO A 160 -5.84 15.55 -1.72
N VAL A 161 -5.24 15.44 -0.55
CA VAL A 161 -5.92 15.17 0.71
C VAL A 161 -5.52 16.16 1.80
N PRO A 162 -6.44 16.59 2.66
CA PRO A 162 -6.14 17.54 3.73
C PRO A 162 -5.28 16.92 4.82
N HIS A 163 -4.08 17.44 5.03
CA HIS A 163 -3.22 17.07 6.14
C HIS A 163 -2.25 18.21 6.48
N ASP A 164 -2.33 18.73 7.72
CA ASP A 164 -1.65 19.95 8.13
C ASP A 164 -1.78 21.07 7.05
N ASP A 165 -0.78 21.94 6.91
CA ASP A 165 -0.72 22.95 5.84
C ASP A 165 0.18 22.47 4.68
N SER A 166 0.17 21.17 4.37
CA SER A 166 1.04 20.57 3.37
C SER A 166 0.27 20.08 2.14
N ASP A 167 0.96 20.04 1.00
CA ASP A 167 0.47 19.44 -0.22
C ASP A 167 0.55 17.90 -0.09
N ASN A 168 -0.32 17.29 0.72
CA ASN A 168 -0.39 15.85 0.85
C ASN A 168 -1.26 15.22 -0.24
N VAL A 169 -0.88 14.03 -0.70
CA VAL A 169 -1.62 13.27 -1.71
C VAL A 169 -1.84 11.83 -1.29
N GLY A 170 -3.05 11.31 -1.54
CA GLY A 170 -3.27 9.90 -1.69
C GLY A 170 -2.88 9.45 -3.11
N ILE A 171 -2.57 8.17 -3.27
CA ILE A 171 -2.14 7.57 -4.53
C ILE A 171 -3.16 6.53 -4.97
N ILE A 172 -3.58 6.59 -6.24
CA ILE A 172 -4.34 5.52 -6.88
C ILE A 172 -3.44 4.88 -7.94
N ALA A 173 -2.92 3.71 -7.63
CA ALA A 173 -2.11 2.93 -8.57
C ALA A 173 -2.99 2.10 -9.51
N SER A 174 -2.52 1.89 -10.76
CA SER A 174 -3.15 1.03 -11.76
C SER A 174 -2.10 0.29 -12.56
N ASP A 175 -2.40 -0.97 -12.92
CA ASP A 175 -1.58 -1.78 -13.84
C ASP A 175 -1.91 -1.53 -15.32
N GLY A 176 -2.88 -0.66 -15.62
CA GLY A 176 -3.37 -0.40 -16.98
C GLY A 176 -4.21 -1.55 -17.57
N ARG A 177 -4.47 -2.62 -16.82
CA ARG A 177 -5.22 -3.82 -17.25
C ARG A 177 -6.50 -4.06 -16.46
N GLY A 178 -6.85 -3.14 -15.56
CA GLY A 178 -8.07 -3.19 -14.76
C GLY A 178 -7.86 -3.30 -13.26
N SER A 179 -6.65 -3.61 -12.79
CA SER A 179 -6.34 -3.61 -11.37
C SER A 179 -6.07 -2.20 -10.86
N ARG A 180 -6.67 -1.85 -9.73
CA ARG A 180 -6.53 -0.54 -9.10
C ARG A 180 -6.37 -0.67 -7.59
N ALA A 181 -5.43 0.07 -7.03
CA ALA A 181 -5.18 0.13 -5.60
C ALA A 181 -5.11 1.58 -5.11
N GLY A 182 -5.84 1.90 -4.03
CA GLY A 182 -5.74 3.15 -3.31
C GLY A 182 -4.79 3.04 -2.13
N ILE A 183 -3.83 3.97 -2.00
CA ILE A 183 -2.92 4.10 -0.85
C ILE A 183 -3.09 5.50 -0.28
N VAL A 184 -3.71 5.59 0.91
CA VAL A 184 -4.12 6.87 1.48
C VAL A 184 -3.82 6.90 2.97
N THR A 185 -2.83 7.67 3.36
CA THR A 185 -2.45 7.89 4.76
C THR A 185 -2.31 9.38 5.04
N ASP A 186 -2.39 9.75 6.29
CA ASP A 186 -2.28 11.13 6.74
C ASP A 186 -3.29 12.07 6.10
N LEU A 187 -4.55 11.89 6.50
CA LEU A 187 -5.64 12.76 6.08
C LEU A 187 -6.65 12.94 7.21
N GLY A 188 -7.16 14.15 7.38
CA GLY A 188 -8.17 14.44 8.42
C GLY A 188 -9.61 14.31 7.92
N GLU A 189 -9.83 14.32 6.61
CA GLU A 189 -11.12 14.10 5.97
C GLU A 189 -10.98 13.58 4.54
N ALA A 190 -11.97 12.84 4.06
CA ALA A 190 -12.02 12.43 2.66
C ALA A 190 -12.54 13.56 1.76
N THR A 191 -11.84 13.80 0.65
CA THR A 191 -12.33 14.71 -0.40
C THR A 191 -13.25 13.97 -1.35
N ARG A 192 -14.12 14.70 -2.08
CA ARG A 192 -14.99 14.09 -3.11
C ARG A 192 -14.20 13.39 -4.20
N ASP A 193 -13.06 13.96 -4.59
CA ASP A 193 -12.20 13.35 -5.61
C ASP A 193 -11.60 12.04 -5.11
N LEU A 194 -11.17 11.99 -3.83
CA LEU A 194 -10.67 10.77 -3.22
C LEU A 194 -11.75 9.67 -3.20
N VAL A 195 -12.94 9.94 -2.68
CA VAL A 195 -14.06 8.99 -2.64
C VAL A 195 -14.38 8.47 -4.05
N LYS A 196 -14.49 9.36 -5.04
CA LYS A 196 -14.73 8.99 -6.43
C LYS A 196 -13.65 8.04 -6.99
N GLN A 197 -12.39 8.26 -6.66
CA GLN A 197 -11.30 7.43 -7.17
C GLN A 197 -11.18 6.09 -6.43
N LEU A 198 -11.43 6.08 -5.13
CA LEU A 198 -11.44 4.86 -4.31
C LEU A 198 -12.57 3.90 -4.71
N SER A 199 -13.74 4.42 -5.11
CA SER A 199 -14.90 3.61 -5.52
C SER A 199 -14.64 2.64 -6.69
N GLY A 200 -13.52 2.78 -7.41
CA GLY A 200 -13.12 1.87 -8.49
C GLY A 200 -11.92 0.98 -8.15
N CYS A 201 -11.52 0.89 -6.88
CA CYS A 201 -10.35 0.12 -6.48
C CYS A 201 -10.71 -1.33 -6.12
N ASN A 202 -9.77 -2.24 -6.40
CA ASN A 202 -9.81 -3.63 -5.96
C ASN A 202 -9.15 -3.81 -4.59
N HIS A 203 -8.23 -2.90 -4.25
CA HIS A 203 -7.54 -2.84 -2.98
C HIS A 203 -7.53 -1.40 -2.45
N ILE A 204 -7.73 -1.24 -1.15
CA ILE A 204 -7.64 0.06 -0.48
C ILE A 204 -6.78 -0.08 0.78
N SER A 205 -5.64 0.62 0.80
CA SER A 205 -4.85 0.87 2.01
C SER A 205 -5.19 2.26 2.51
N ILE A 206 -5.82 2.36 3.68
CA ILE A 206 -6.33 3.63 4.19
C ILE A 206 -5.96 3.81 5.66
N GLU A 207 -5.77 5.06 6.08
CA GLU A 207 -5.53 5.39 7.47
C GLU A 207 -6.68 4.99 8.38
N ALA A 208 -6.35 4.43 9.56
CA ALA A 208 -7.23 4.28 10.71
C ALA A 208 -6.42 4.66 11.96
N ASN A 209 -6.22 5.98 12.15
CA ASN A 209 -5.22 6.44 13.11
C ASN A 209 -5.67 6.24 14.55
N TYR A 210 -6.87 6.64 14.91
CA TYR A 210 -7.27 6.65 16.33
C TYR A 210 -8.69 6.13 16.58
N ASP A 211 -8.87 5.51 17.73
CA ASP A 211 -10.16 5.36 18.40
C ASP A 211 -10.53 6.67 19.10
N HIS A 212 -11.73 7.15 18.86
CA HIS A 212 -12.19 8.44 19.38
C HIS A 212 -12.18 8.50 20.92
N SER A 213 -12.62 7.44 21.57
CA SER A 213 -12.67 7.35 23.03
C SER A 213 -11.26 7.29 23.66
N ARG A 214 -10.34 6.58 23.01
CA ARG A 214 -8.95 6.51 23.49
C ARG A 214 -8.25 7.86 23.33
N LEU A 215 -8.44 8.55 22.20
CA LEU A 215 -7.89 9.88 22.01
C LEU A 215 -8.41 10.86 23.08
N LEU A 216 -9.72 10.90 23.31
CA LEU A 216 -10.30 11.82 24.31
C LEU A 216 -9.81 11.54 25.72
N ARG A 217 -9.73 10.26 26.12
CA ARG A 217 -9.29 9.86 27.47
C ARG A 217 -7.77 9.75 27.62
N GLY A 218 -7.06 9.77 26.51
CA GLY A 218 -5.60 9.63 26.48
C GLY A 218 -4.84 10.80 27.11
N PRO A 219 -3.55 10.64 27.38
CA PRO A 219 -2.73 11.61 28.12
C PRO A 219 -2.34 12.85 27.32
N TYR A 220 -2.73 12.96 26.06
CA TYR A 220 -2.36 14.10 25.22
C TYR A 220 -3.02 15.40 25.67
N PRO A 221 -2.31 16.55 25.56
CA PRO A 221 -2.94 17.86 25.77
C PRO A 221 -4.10 18.10 24.80
N ASP A 222 -5.11 18.86 25.23
CA ASP A 222 -6.30 19.13 24.41
C ASP A 222 -6.00 19.81 23.07
N SER A 223 -4.95 20.63 23.02
CA SER A 223 -4.47 21.23 21.76
C SER A 223 -4.01 20.18 20.76
N LEU A 224 -3.30 19.14 21.22
CA LEU A 224 -2.86 18.04 20.37
C LEU A 224 -4.04 17.13 19.97
N LYS A 225 -4.98 16.85 20.91
CA LYS A 225 -6.19 16.10 20.60
C LYS A 225 -6.99 16.79 19.49
N ARG A 226 -7.21 18.12 19.61
CA ARG A 226 -7.90 18.90 18.57
C ARG A 226 -7.15 18.91 17.23
N ARG A 227 -5.81 18.97 17.23
CA ARG A 227 -5.03 18.87 16.00
C ARG A 227 -5.20 17.49 15.34
N ILE A 228 -5.10 16.40 16.12
CA ILE A 228 -5.24 15.03 15.61
C ILE A 228 -6.64 14.80 15.00
N SER A 229 -7.71 15.25 15.69
CA SER A 229 -9.08 15.04 15.24
C SER A 229 -9.62 16.13 14.31
N GLY A 230 -8.81 17.11 13.96
CA GLY A 230 -9.19 18.22 13.07
C GLY A 230 -9.12 17.83 11.60
N ARG A 231 -9.65 18.72 10.74
CA ARG A 231 -9.71 18.55 9.29
C ARG A 231 -8.36 18.26 8.62
N GLY A 232 -7.28 18.85 9.13
CA GLY A 232 -5.90 18.61 8.65
C GLY A 232 -5.15 17.59 9.53
N GLY A 233 -5.84 16.87 10.42
CA GLY A 233 -5.25 15.86 11.29
C GLY A 233 -5.26 14.46 10.66
N HIS A 234 -5.91 13.53 11.35
CA HIS A 234 -5.97 12.12 10.96
C HIS A 234 -7.40 11.58 11.03
N LEU A 235 -7.68 10.47 10.36
CA LEU A 235 -8.95 9.77 10.43
C LEU A 235 -9.07 8.96 11.72
N SER A 236 -10.26 9.04 12.36
CA SER A 236 -10.67 8.03 13.33
C SER A 236 -11.07 6.72 12.64
N ASN A 237 -11.07 5.61 13.37
CA ASN A 237 -11.56 4.33 12.86
C ASN A 237 -12.99 4.46 12.28
N PHE A 238 -13.86 5.21 12.96
CA PHE A 238 -15.24 5.44 12.53
C PHE A 238 -15.31 6.18 11.18
N GLN A 239 -14.53 7.26 11.01
CA GLN A 239 -14.46 7.97 9.72
C GLN A 239 -13.91 7.08 8.60
N THR A 240 -12.91 6.28 8.90
CA THR A 240 -12.37 5.28 7.95
C THR A 240 -13.45 4.29 7.54
N GLY A 241 -14.20 3.76 8.51
CA GLY A 241 -15.32 2.85 8.24
C GLY A 241 -16.40 3.48 7.37
N GLN A 242 -16.76 4.75 7.61
CA GLN A 242 -17.73 5.48 6.78
C GLN A 242 -17.25 5.66 5.34
N ILE A 243 -15.98 6.03 5.16
CA ILE A 243 -15.38 6.15 3.81
C ILE A 243 -15.42 4.80 3.10
N LEU A 244 -15.00 3.73 3.78
CA LEU A 244 -14.98 2.39 3.21
C LEU A 244 -16.39 1.87 2.87
N GLN A 245 -17.38 2.17 3.70
CA GLN A 245 -18.78 1.85 3.40
C GLN A 245 -19.26 2.57 2.13
N GLU A 246 -18.94 3.86 1.97
CA GLU A 246 -19.33 4.66 0.81
C GLU A 246 -18.67 4.17 -0.50
N VAL A 247 -17.39 3.75 -0.45
CA VAL A 247 -16.63 3.33 -1.63
C VAL A 247 -16.70 1.82 -1.89
N SER A 248 -17.27 1.05 -0.97
CA SER A 248 -17.40 -0.41 -1.09
C SER A 248 -18.17 -0.79 -2.33
N ASN A 249 -17.65 -1.78 -3.04
CA ASN A 249 -18.27 -2.32 -4.24
C ASN A 249 -17.84 -3.79 -4.42
N LYS A 250 -18.51 -4.50 -5.31
CA LYS A 250 -18.26 -5.95 -5.57
C LYS A 250 -16.83 -6.29 -6.04
N ASN A 251 -16.06 -5.29 -6.49
CA ASN A 251 -14.70 -5.50 -6.98
C ASN A 251 -13.66 -5.24 -5.90
N LEU A 252 -14.05 -4.66 -4.74
CA LEU A 252 -13.14 -4.42 -3.62
C LEU A 252 -12.82 -5.75 -2.92
N GLN A 253 -11.60 -6.24 -3.10
CA GLN A 253 -11.14 -7.55 -2.63
C GLN A 253 -10.48 -7.48 -1.25
N SER A 254 -9.77 -6.38 -0.98
CA SER A 254 -9.01 -6.25 0.27
C SER A 254 -8.90 -4.80 0.73
N VAL A 255 -8.91 -4.64 2.05
CA VAL A 255 -8.66 -3.39 2.77
C VAL A 255 -7.51 -3.60 3.73
N VAL A 256 -6.58 -2.66 3.76
CA VAL A 256 -5.51 -2.61 4.77
C VAL A 256 -5.62 -1.33 5.56
N LEU A 257 -5.82 -1.46 6.87
CA LEU A 257 -5.82 -0.32 7.78
C LEU A 257 -4.38 0.08 8.10
N CYS A 258 -4.04 1.32 7.83
CA CYS A 258 -2.70 1.86 7.92
C CYS A 258 -2.59 2.96 8.99
N HIS A 259 -1.35 3.33 9.33
CA HIS A 259 -1.00 4.49 10.15
C HIS A 259 -1.72 4.54 11.51
N LEU A 260 -1.87 3.37 12.17
CA LEU A 260 -2.49 3.27 13.47
C LEU A 260 -1.61 3.92 14.55
N SER A 261 -2.22 4.77 15.39
CA SER A 261 -1.55 5.36 16.55
C SER A 261 -1.25 4.30 17.62
N GLU A 262 0.00 4.19 18.03
CA GLU A 262 0.40 3.28 19.11
C GLU A 262 -0.24 3.65 20.47
N SER A 263 -0.58 4.93 20.69
CA SER A 263 -1.15 5.41 21.95
C SER A 263 -2.67 5.48 21.93
N ASN A 264 -3.27 5.88 20.81
CA ASN A 264 -4.69 6.20 20.74
C ASN A 264 -5.50 5.18 19.93
N ASN A 265 -4.90 4.02 19.59
CA ASN A 265 -5.59 2.96 18.87
C ASN A 265 -5.17 1.58 19.36
N ALA A 266 -5.85 0.56 18.87
CA ALA A 266 -5.42 -0.83 18.96
C ALA A 266 -5.92 -1.58 17.72
N PRO A 267 -5.12 -2.53 17.17
CA PRO A 267 -5.47 -3.26 15.96
C PRO A 267 -6.89 -3.83 15.96
N HIS A 268 -7.25 -4.55 17.01
CA HIS A 268 -8.57 -5.18 17.13
C HIS A 268 -9.74 -4.18 17.23
N ILE A 269 -9.50 -2.96 17.77
CA ILE A 269 -10.52 -1.89 17.84
C ILE A 269 -10.73 -1.32 16.43
N ALA A 270 -9.64 -0.98 15.74
CA ALA A 270 -9.72 -0.46 14.37
C ALA A 270 -10.43 -1.44 13.44
N GLU A 271 -10.03 -2.71 13.46
CA GLU A 271 -10.65 -3.76 12.65
C GLU A 271 -12.15 -3.93 12.96
N SER A 272 -12.52 -4.03 14.24
CA SER A 272 -13.91 -4.21 14.64
C SER A 272 -14.80 -3.02 14.26
N GLU A 273 -14.33 -1.78 14.45
CA GLU A 273 -15.10 -0.58 14.09
C GLU A 273 -15.29 -0.45 12.58
N VAL A 274 -14.26 -0.75 11.81
CA VAL A 274 -14.31 -0.69 10.35
C VAL A 274 -15.23 -1.77 9.79
N LEU A 275 -15.08 -3.02 10.23
CA LEU A 275 -15.94 -4.12 9.79
C LEU A 275 -17.41 -3.86 10.13
N LEU A 276 -17.68 -3.34 11.33
CA LEU A 276 -19.04 -2.98 11.73
C LEU A 276 -19.64 -1.90 10.82
N ALA A 277 -18.84 -0.91 10.42
CA ALA A 277 -19.30 0.17 9.55
C ALA A 277 -19.49 -0.29 8.09
N MET A 278 -18.64 -1.20 7.61
CA MET A 278 -18.75 -1.75 6.25
C MET A 278 -19.96 -2.67 6.07
N GLY A 279 -20.43 -3.30 7.16
CA GLY A 279 -21.59 -4.20 7.15
C GLY A 279 -21.28 -5.58 6.55
N ASP A 280 -22.32 -6.42 6.54
CA ASP A 280 -22.21 -7.84 6.15
C ASP A 280 -22.09 -8.06 4.63
N GLU A 281 -22.31 -7.03 3.82
CA GLU A 281 -22.24 -7.12 2.35
C GLU A 281 -20.79 -7.11 1.80
N PHE A 282 -19.81 -6.76 2.62
CA PHE A 282 -18.43 -6.77 2.21
C PHE A 282 -17.84 -8.18 2.32
N GLU A 283 -17.58 -8.80 1.17
CA GLU A 283 -17.01 -10.16 1.08
C GLU A 283 -15.47 -10.20 1.03
N GLY A 284 -14.82 -9.03 1.00
CA GLY A 284 -13.35 -8.93 0.96
C GLY A 284 -12.69 -9.15 2.31
N SER A 285 -11.37 -8.99 2.34
CA SER A 285 -10.58 -9.10 3.57
C SER A 285 -10.25 -7.73 4.17
N VAL A 286 -10.26 -7.62 5.50
CA VAL A 286 -9.69 -6.48 6.24
C VAL A 286 -8.45 -6.97 6.98
N SER A 287 -7.36 -6.22 6.89
CA SER A 287 -6.13 -6.50 7.62
C SER A 287 -5.46 -5.21 8.08
N ILE A 288 -4.39 -5.31 8.85
CA ILE A 288 -3.74 -4.14 9.46
C ILE A 288 -2.26 -4.15 9.13
N SER A 289 -1.78 -3.04 8.57
CA SER A 289 -0.34 -2.82 8.41
C SER A 289 0.29 -2.39 9.72
N LYS A 290 1.33 -3.10 10.16
CA LYS A 290 2.04 -2.83 11.41
C LYS A 290 3.30 -2.00 11.18
N GLN A 291 3.71 -1.27 12.21
CA GLN A 291 4.97 -0.52 12.22
C GLN A 291 6.19 -1.43 11.95
N LYS A 292 6.12 -2.71 12.30
CA LYS A 292 7.21 -3.69 12.18
C LYS A 292 7.12 -4.59 10.94
N GLY A 293 6.29 -4.24 9.93
CA GLY A 293 6.21 -5.02 8.68
C GLY A 293 7.57 -5.31 8.02
N PRO A 294 7.61 -5.98 6.88
CA PRO A 294 6.46 -6.44 6.10
C PRO A 294 5.85 -7.74 6.66
N GLU A 295 4.59 -8.00 6.35
CA GLU A 295 3.93 -9.23 6.73
C GLU A 295 3.62 -10.10 5.51
N PHE A 296 2.89 -9.58 4.52
CA PHE A 296 2.56 -10.28 3.27
C PHE A 296 2.19 -9.27 2.18
N THR A 297 2.17 -9.74 0.93
CA THR A 297 1.75 -8.96 -0.23
C THR A 297 0.27 -9.20 -0.52
N HIS A 298 -0.49 -8.11 -0.64
CA HIS A 298 -1.86 -8.16 -1.16
C HIS A 298 -1.83 -8.05 -2.68
N TRP A 299 -2.70 -8.79 -3.36
CA TRP A 299 -2.82 -8.71 -4.80
C TRP A 299 -4.18 -8.14 -5.18
N ALA A 300 -4.18 -7.03 -5.92
CA ALA A 300 -5.38 -6.38 -6.43
C ALA A 300 -5.64 -6.82 -7.88
N GLY A 301 -6.88 -7.14 -8.20
CA GLY A 301 -7.31 -7.48 -9.55
C GLY A 301 -7.02 -8.92 -9.98
N VAL A 302 -6.48 -9.77 -9.11
CA VAL A 302 -6.27 -11.19 -9.38
C VAL A 302 -7.52 -11.97 -8.97
N GLU A 303 -8.12 -12.73 -9.89
CA GLU A 303 -9.15 -13.71 -9.52
C GLU A 303 -8.49 -14.85 -8.74
N GLU A 304 -9.07 -15.20 -7.57
CA GLU A 304 -8.58 -16.36 -6.84
C GLU A 304 -8.69 -17.63 -7.68
N PRO A 305 -7.66 -18.50 -7.74
CA PRO A 305 -7.67 -19.73 -8.53
C PRO A 305 -8.83 -20.69 -8.19
N SER A 306 -9.46 -20.52 -7.03
CA SER A 306 -10.62 -21.33 -6.61
C SER A 306 -11.93 -21.03 -7.37
N LYS A 307 -12.00 -19.90 -8.09
CA LYS A 307 -13.16 -19.54 -8.94
C LYS A 307 -12.99 -19.91 -10.41
N LEU A 308 -11.79 -20.33 -10.82
CA LEU A 308 -11.59 -20.98 -12.12
C LEU A 308 -12.16 -22.40 -12.03
N ALA A 309 -13.46 -22.52 -12.27
CA ALA A 309 -14.13 -23.81 -12.36
C ALA A 309 -13.36 -24.67 -13.37
N ILE A 310 -12.96 -25.85 -12.92
CA ILE A 310 -12.58 -26.94 -13.82
C ILE A 310 -13.82 -27.25 -14.67
N VAL A 311 -13.82 -26.81 -15.91
CA VAL A 311 -14.79 -27.20 -16.92
C VAL A 311 -14.27 -28.43 -17.64
#